data_2702a8e1b545277cd0d32644c8ef97a7
#
_entry.id   2702a8e1b545277cd0d32644c8ef97a7
#
_cell.length_a   1.000
_cell.length_b   1.000
_cell.length_c   1.000
_cell.angle_alpha   90.00
_cell.angle_beta   90.00
_cell.angle_gamma   90.00
#
_symmetry.space_group_name_H-M   'P 1'
#
loop_
_entity.id
_entity.type
_entity.pdbx_description
1 polymer ?
#
loop_
_entity_poly.entity_id
_entity_poly.type
_entity_poly.pdbx_seq_one_letter_code
_entity_poly.pdbx_strand_id
1 'polypeptide(L)'
;GQHVFTAHRLDRPTSGVLLMGLSSEAGRLLAQQFEQHQIQKRYHAIVRGWLMEEAVLDYPLVEELDKIADKFAREDKGPQPAVTHYRGLATVEMPVATGRYPTTRYGLVELEPKTGRKHQLRRHLAHLRHPIIGDSKHGDLRQNRSGAEHFGLQRLMLHASQLSLTHP
;
A
#
# COMPACT_ATOMS: atom_id res chain seq x y z
N GLY A 1 5.08 -28.47 -15.88
CA GLY A 1 4.22 -27.29 -15.70
C GLY A 1 4.85 -26.07 -16.36
N GLN A 2 4.01 -25.13 -16.75
CA GLN A 2 4.47 -23.90 -17.36
C GLN A 2 5.11 -22.98 -16.31
N HIS A 3 6.30 -22.49 -16.59
CA HIS A 3 6.96 -21.52 -15.71
C HIS A 3 6.37 -20.14 -15.92
N VAL A 4 6.16 -19.42 -14.81
CA VAL A 4 5.77 -18.00 -14.83
C VAL A 4 6.90 -17.15 -14.26
N PHE A 5 7.00 -15.92 -14.72
CA PHE A 5 8.07 -15.00 -14.36
C PHE A 5 7.47 -13.76 -13.71
N THR A 6 7.97 -13.42 -12.53
CA THR A 6 7.50 -12.24 -11.80
C THR A 6 7.99 -10.96 -12.47
N ALA A 7 7.12 -9.98 -12.59
CA ALA A 7 7.44 -8.65 -13.12
C ALA A 7 7.53 -7.60 -12.02
N HIS A 8 6.84 -7.85 -10.92
CA HIS A 8 6.78 -7.01 -9.73
C HIS A 8 6.33 -7.85 -8.55
N ARG A 9 6.24 -7.23 -7.39
CA ARG A 9 5.72 -7.89 -6.20
C ARG A 9 4.79 -6.98 -5.41
N LEU A 10 3.91 -7.60 -4.63
CA LEU A 10 3.12 -6.93 -3.61
C LEU A 10 3.77 -7.18 -2.25
N ASP A 11 3.56 -6.28 -1.29
CA ASP A 11 3.88 -6.57 0.10
C ASP A 11 3.15 -7.85 0.52
N ARG A 12 3.80 -8.69 1.33
CA ARG A 12 3.24 -9.99 1.73
C ARG A 12 1.78 -9.92 2.17
N PRO A 13 1.35 -8.97 3.02
CA PRO A 13 -0.04 -8.90 3.47
C PRO A 13 -0.99 -8.17 2.51
N THR A 14 -0.51 -7.57 1.41
CA THR A 14 -1.34 -6.88 0.43
C THR A 14 -2.02 -7.87 -0.48
N SER A 15 -3.31 -7.73 -0.68
CA SER A 15 -4.08 -8.53 -1.65
C SER A 15 -4.18 -7.83 -3.00
N GLY A 16 -4.63 -8.54 -4.03
CA GLY A 16 -5.01 -7.95 -5.30
C GLY A 16 -4.28 -8.48 -6.53
N VAL A 17 -4.23 -7.66 -7.55
CA VAL A 17 -3.71 -8.01 -8.87
C VAL A 17 -2.19 -8.16 -8.85
N LEU A 18 -1.72 -9.28 -9.34
CA LEU A 18 -0.30 -9.56 -9.52
C LEU A 18 -0.07 -10.00 -10.97
N LEU A 19 0.78 -9.27 -11.67
CA LEU A 19 1.09 -9.51 -13.08
C LEU A 19 2.32 -10.41 -13.21
N MET A 20 2.23 -11.41 -14.07
CA MET A 20 3.33 -12.33 -14.36
C MET A 20 3.50 -12.51 -15.87
N GLY A 21 4.74 -12.71 -16.32
CA GLY A 21 5.04 -13.04 -17.69
C GLY A 21 5.00 -14.56 -17.93
N LEU A 22 4.55 -14.97 -19.09
CA LEU A 22 4.52 -16.39 -19.48
C LEU A 22 5.83 -16.87 -20.13
N SER A 23 6.77 -15.96 -20.33
CA SER A 23 8.14 -16.25 -20.77
C SER A 23 9.10 -15.33 -20.03
N SER A 24 10.40 -15.68 -20.02
CA SER A 24 11.42 -14.85 -19.42
C SER A 24 11.51 -13.47 -20.09
N GLU A 25 11.32 -13.43 -21.41
CA GLU A 25 11.30 -12.17 -22.17
C GLU A 25 10.10 -11.30 -21.79
N ALA A 26 8.89 -11.88 -21.71
CA ALA A 26 7.69 -11.17 -21.29
C ALA A 26 7.86 -10.63 -19.87
N GLY A 27 8.37 -11.44 -18.96
CA GLY A 27 8.65 -11.01 -17.59
C GLY A 27 9.63 -9.84 -17.54
N ARG A 28 10.69 -9.88 -18.34
CA ARG A 28 11.68 -8.82 -18.44
C ARG A 28 11.08 -7.51 -18.98
N LEU A 29 10.29 -7.60 -20.04
CA LEU A 29 9.65 -6.42 -20.65
C LEU A 29 8.63 -5.78 -19.70
N LEU A 30 7.86 -6.59 -18.99
CA LEU A 30 6.91 -6.11 -17.99
C LEU A 30 7.63 -5.46 -16.80
N ALA A 31 8.71 -6.09 -16.32
CA ALA A 31 9.53 -5.53 -15.25
C ALA A 31 10.11 -4.17 -15.64
N GLN A 32 10.55 -3.99 -16.89
CA GLN A 32 11.01 -2.71 -17.39
C GLN A 32 9.92 -1.64 -17.35
N GLN A 33 8.67 -1.98 -17.67
CA GLN A 33 7.56 -1.02 -17.58
C GLN A 33 7.34 -0.56 -16.13
N PHE A 34 7.45 -1.46 -15.15
CA PHE A 34 7.39 -1.09 -13.73
C PHE A 34 8.56 -0.18 -13.35
N GLU A 35 9.76 -0.55 -13.73
CA GLU A 35 10.97 0.21 -13.42
C GLU A 35 10.94 1.62 -14.03
N GLN A 36 10.40 1.76 -15.22
CA GLN A 36 10.28 3.04 -15.94
C GLN A 36 9.00 3.81 -15.58
N HIS A 37 8.23 3.35 -14.59
CA HIS A 37 6.97 3.96 -14.14
C HIS A 37 5.93 4.11 -15.26
N GLN A 38 5.89 3.17 -16.19
CA GLN A 38 4.94 3.15 -17.31
C GLN A 38 3.64 2.42 -16.97
N ILE A 39 3.60 1.74 -15.83
CA ILE A 39 2.41 1.00 -15.37
C ILE A 39 1.70 1.86 -14.33
N GLN A 40 0.41 2.12 -14.58
CA GLN A 40 -0.44 2.78 -13.62
C GLN A 40 -0.98 1.77 -12.63
N LYS A 41 -0.81 2.05 -11.34
CA LYS A 41 -1.25 1.19 -10.23
C LYS A 41 -2.34 1.90 -9.45
N ARG A 42 -3.42 1.18 -9.16
CA ARG A 42 -4.51 1.67 -8.32
C ARG A 42 -4.77 0.69 -7.20
N TYR A 43 -4.87 1.23 -6.00
CA TYR A 43 -5.16 0.49 -4.77
C TYR A 43 -6.37 1.07 -4.09
N HIS A 44 -7.06 0.24 -3.30
CA HIS A 44 -8.07 0.66 -2.36
C HIS A 44 -7.65 0.27 -0.95
N ALA A 45 -7.96 1.12 0.01
CA ALA A 45 -7.63 0.85 1.40
C ALA A 45 -8.73 1.34 2.33
N ILE A 46 -8.86 0.67 3.47
CA ILE A 46 -9.64 1.16 4.60
C ILE A 46 -8.66 1.74 5.61
N VAL A 47 -8.88 3.00 5.96
CA VAL A 47 -8.00 3.75 6.87
C VAL A 47 -8.74 4.17 8.13
N ARG A 48 -7.98 4.46 9.18
CA ARG A 48 -8.51 5.08 10.39
C ARG A 48 -8.91 6.52 10.10
N GLY A 49 -10.10 6.89 10.53
CA GLY A 49 -10.60 8.25 10.39
C GLY A 49 -11.14 8.56 9.01
N TRP A 50 -11.58 9.79 8.84
CA TRP A 50 -12.17 10.27 7.59
C TRP A 50 -11.15 11.05 6.76
N LEU A 51 -10.70 10.46 5.68
CA LEU A 51 -9.83 11.10 4.70
C LEU A 51 -10.67 11.31 3.43
N MET A 52 -11.22 12.52 3.27
CA MET A 52 -12.21 12.84 2.22
C MET A 52 -11.65 13.66 1.08
N GLU A 53 -10.47 14.22 1.23
CA GLU A 53 -9.87 15.07 0.22
C GLU A 53 -9.25 14.26 -0.92
N GLU A 54 -9.00 14.91 -2.04
CA GLU A 54 -8.15 14.44 -3.11
C GLU A 54 -6.90 15.31 -3.15
N ALA A 55 -5.74 14.67 -3.05
CA ALA A 55 -4.47 15.39 -3.03
C ALA A 55 -3.32 14.49 -3.47
N VAL A 56 -2.17 15.12 -3.68
CA VAL A 56 -0.91 14.44 -3.95
C VAL A 56 -0.01 14.62 -2.74
N LEU A 57 0.40 13.51 -2.16
CA LEU A 57 1.40 13.52 -1.10
C LEU A 57 2.78 13.29 -1.72
N ASP A 58 3.60 14.30 -1.65
CA ASP A 58 5.02 14.25 -2.03
C ASP A 58 5.84 14.29 -0.74
N TYR A 59 6.17 13.11 -0.23
CA TYR A 59 6.88 12.97 1.03
C TYR A 59 7.96 11.90 0.89
N PRO A 60 9.24 12.30 0.89
CA PRO A 60 10.36 11.37 0.71
C PRO A 60 10.42 10.32 1.82
N LEU A 61 10.78 9.11 1.44
CA LEU A 61 10.87 7.99 2.37
C LEU A 61 12.29 7.45 2.42
N VAL A 62 12.75 7.18 3.62
CA VAL A 62 14.02 6.46 3.85
C VAL A 62 13.77 4.99 3.56
N GLU A 63 14.64 4.37 2.77
CA GLU A 63 14.52 2.95 2.44
C GLU A 63 14.65 2.11 3.71
N GLU A 64 13.66 1.26 3.96
CA GLU A 64 13.71 0.27 5.03
C GLU A 64 14.32 -1.00 4.50
N LEU A 65 15.52 -1.34 4.98
CA LEU A 65 16.21 -2.55 4.58
C LEU A 65 15.65 -3.75 5.36
N ASP A 66 15.44 -4.86 4.64
CA ASP A 66 15.18 -6.14 5.25
C ASP A 66 16.53 -6.67 5.76
N LYS A 67 16.66 -6.84 7.08
CA LYS A 67 17.90 -7.27 7.74
C LYS A 67 18.45 -8.60 7.22
N ILE A 68 17.60 -9.43 6.64
CA ILE A 68 17.98 -10.75 6.12
C ILE A 68 18.35 -10.65 4.64
N ALA A 69 17.53 -9.97 3.83
CA ALA A 69 17.70 -9.88 2.38
C ALA A 69 18.72 -8.82 1.96
N ASP A 70 18.87 -7.74 2.74
CA ASP A 70 19.68 -6.58 2.40
C ASP A 70 20.95 -6.47 3.25
N LYS A 71 21.47 -7.60 3.68
CA LYS A 71 22.66 -7.70 4.57
C LYS A 71 23.87 -6.91 4.08
N PHE A 72 23.99 -6.70 2.77
CA PHE A 72 25.10 -5.99 2.13
C PHE A 72 24.68 -4.65 1.53
N ALA A 73 23.41 -4.25 1.67
CA ALA A 73 22.95 -2.97 1.17
C ALA A 73 23.49 -1.83 2.03
N ARG A 74 23.82 -0.71 1.41
CA ARG A 74 24.28 0.47 2.12
C ARG A 74 23.11 1.15 2.82
N GLU A 75 23.28 1.46 4.10
CA GLU A 75 22.27 2.13 4.94
C GLU A 75 22.19 3.65 4.71
N ASP A 76 23.04 4.20 3.82
CA ASP A 76 23.29 5.63 3.70
C ASP A 76 22.57 6.33 2.54
N LYS A 77 21.51 5.73 2.01
CA LYS A 77 20.75 6.30 0.88
C LYS A 77 19.84 7.45 1.24
N GLY A 78 19.77 7.93 2.43
CA GLY A 78 18.89 9.03 2.81
C GLY A 78 17.45 8.95 2.26
N PRO A 79 16.63 10.00 2.46
CA PRO A 79 15.27 10.03 1.93
C PRO A 79 15.25 10.01 0.40
N GLN A 80 14.37 9.17 -0.17
CA GLN A 80 14.19 9.05 -1.61
C GLN A 80 12.80 9.54 -2.00
N PRO A 81 12.64 10.17 -3.18
CA PRO A 81 11.35 10.67 -3.62
C PRO A 81 10.27 9.60 -3.57
N ALA A 82 9.13 9.95 -3.00
CA ALA A 82 7.97 9.08 -2.93
C ALA A 82 6.71 9.94 -3.07
N VAL A 83 5.91 9.63 -4.09
CA VAL A 83 4.73 10.41 -4.44
C VAL A 83 3.52 9.48 -4.55
N THR A 84 2.47 9.81 -3.82
CA THR A 84 1.20 9.09 -3.84
C THR A 84 0.05 10.06 -4.09
N HIS A 85 -0.75 9.80 -5.10
CA HIS A 85 -2.04 10.46 -5.29
C HIS A 85 -3.09 9.69 -4.51
N TYR A 86 -3.90 10.39 -3.72
CA TYR A 86 -4.97 9.76 -2.94
C TYR A 86 -6.28 10.50 -3.09
N ARG A 87 -7.38 9.78 -2.94
CA ARG A 87 -8.74 10.32 -3.03
C ARG A 87 -9.66 9.58 -2.07
N GLY A 88 -10.34 10.32 -1.20
CA GLY A 88 -11.38 9.76 -0.34
C GLY A 88 -12.61 9.38 -1.14
N LEU A 89 -13.13 8.17 -0.93
CA LEU A 89 -14.30 7.65 -1.64
C LEU A 89 -15.53 7.59 -0.76
N ALA A 90 -15.39 7.19 0.50
CA ALA A 90 -16.50 7.00 1.43
C ALA A 90 -16.02 7.07 2.87
N THR A 91 -16.95 7.33 3.76
CA THR A 91 -16.70 7.35 5.20
C THR A 91 -17.79 6.59 5.93
N VAL A 92 -17.45 6.05 7.09
CA VAL A 92 -18.39 5.40 7.99
C VAL A 92 -18.02 5.69 9.43
N GLU A 93 -19.02 5.78 10.28
CA GLU A 93 -18.87 5.90 11.73
C GLU A 93 -19.58 4.72 12.38
N MET A 94 -18.86 3.97 13.20
CA MET A 94 -19.34 2.77 13.85
C MET A 94 -19.55 3.03 15.33
N PRO A 95 -20.66 2.51 15.94
CA PRO A 95 -20.99 2.74 17.35
C PRO A 95 -20.14 1.86 18.28
N VAL A 96 -18.83 1.91 18.11
CA VAL A 96 -17.87 1.13 18.89
C VAL A 96 -16.80 2.08 19.41
N ALA A 97 -16.61 2.10 20.72
CA ALA A 97 -15.55 2.91 21.31
C ALA A 97 -14.19 2.27 21.09
N THR A 98 -13.28 3.04 20.49
CA THR A 98 -11.87 2.65 20.32
C THR A 98 -11.02 3.82 20.74
N GLY A 99 -10.28 3.67 21.82
CA GLY A 99 -9.54 4.78 22.42
C GLY A 99 -10.45 5.70 23.24
N ARG A 100 -10.25 7.01 23.10
CA ARG A 100 -10.96 8.02 23.91
C ARG A 100 -12.32 8.44 23.35
N TYR A 101 -12.65 8.06 22.14
CA TYR A 101 -13.90 8.47 21.48
C TYR A 101 -14.96 7.39 21.60
N PRO A 102 -16.27 7.76 21.70
CA PRO A 102 -17.35 6.76 21.82
C PRO A 102 -17.66 6.03 20.53
N THR A 103 -17.13 6.49 19.41
CA THR A 103 -17.32 5.90 18.08
C THR A 103 -16.00 5.65 17.38
N THR A 104 -16.02 4.82 16.35
CA THR A 104 -14.87 4.54 15.50
C THR A 104 -15.18 4.99 14.08
N ARG A 105 -14.25 5.73 13.47
CA ARG A 105 -14.38 6.27 12.12
C ARG A 105 -13.43 5.58 11.16
N TYR A 106 -13.97 5.13 10.03
CA TYR A 106 -13.20 4.56 8.93
C TYR A 106 -13.42 5.34 7.66
N GLY A 107 -12.40 5.37 6.81
CA GLY A 107 -12.48 5.91 5.46
C GLY A 107 -12.10 4.86 4.43
N LEU A 108 -12.80 4.87 3.29
CA LEU A 108 -12.38 4.13 2.10
C LEU A 108 -11.67 5.11 1.17
N VAL A 109 -10.45 4.77 0.76
CA VAL A 109 -9.63 5.64 -0.07
C VAL A 109 -9.10 4.90 -1.29
N GLU A 110 -8.94 5.64 -2.39
CA GLU A 110 -8.26 5.20 -3.59
C GLU A 110 -6.86 5.78 -3.61
N LEU A 111 -5.88 4.96 -3.93
CA LEU A 111 -4.47 5.31 -3.87
C LEU A 111 -3.79 5.00 -5.21
N GLU A 112 -3.06 5.98 -5.76
CA GLU A 112 -2.26 5.80 -6.96
C GLU A 112 -0.80 6.17 -6.65
N PRO A 113 0.07 5.18 -6.37
CA PRO A 113 1.48 5.47 -6.17
C PRO A 113 2.14 5.80 -7.50
N LYS A 114 2.84 6.93 -7.54
CA LYS A 114 3.63 7.37 -8.71
C LYS A 114 5.06 6.87 -8.65
N THR A 115 5.50 6.44 -7.49
CA THR A 115 6.79 5.81 -7.19
C THR A 115 6.52 4.47 -6.51
N GLY A 116 7.53 3.65 -6.31
CA GLY A 116 7.36 2.31 -5.76
C GLY A 116 8.26 2.01 -4.56
N ARG A 117 8.37 2.92 -3.59
CA ARG A 117 9.19 2.67 -2.40
C ARG A 117 8.56 1.59 -1.52
N LYS A 118 9.41 0.87 -0.79
CA LYS A 118 8.97 -0.21 0.11
C LYS A 118 7.95 0.31 1.11
N HIS A 119 6.81 -0.37 1.20
CA HIS A 119 5.69 -0.01 2.07
C HIS A 119 5.20 1.43 1.87
N GLN A 120 5.34 1.96 0.66
CA GLN A 120 5.07 3.38 0.41
C GLN A 120 3.67 3.81 0.83
N LEU A 121 2.64 3.11 0.38
CA LEU A 121 1.25 3.47 0.70
C LEU A 121 0.99 3.39 2.20
N ARG A 122 1.50 2.35 2.83
CA ARG A 122 1.35 2.12 4.27
C ARG A 122 2.01 3.25 5.07
N ARG A 123 3.24 3.62 4.71
CA ARG A 123 3.97 4.71 5.39
C ARG A 123 3.38 6.08 5.08
N HIS A 124 2.94 6.32 3.84
CA HIS A 124 2.32 7.58 3.46
C HIS A 124 1.01 7.80 4.22
N LEU A 125 0.15 6.79 4.31
CA LEU A 125 -1.12 6.92 5.05
C LEU A 125 -0.89 7.07 6.56
N ALA A 126 0.11 6.43 7.12
CA ALA A 126 0.52 6.65 8.51
C ALA A 126 1.02 8.09 8.72
N HIS A 127 1.80 8.63 7.78
CA HIS A 127 2.26 10.01 7.80
C HIS A 127 1.09 11.01 7.80
N LEU A 128 0.05 10.73 7.02
CA LEU A 128 -1.17 11.55 6.98
C LEU A 128 -2.03 11.40 8.25
N ARG A 129 -1.64 10.53 9.18
CA ARG A 129 -2.39 10.19 10.40
C ARG A 129 -3.71 9.46 10.11
N HIS A 130 -3.77 8.79 8.97
CA HIS A 130 -4.85 7.90 8.56
C HIS A 130 -4.27 6.52 8.23
N PRO A 131 -3.66 5.82 9.22
CA PRO A 131 -3.02 4.53 8.96
C PRO A 131 -4.02 3.51 8.42
N ILE A 132 -3.53 2.63 7.57
CA ILE A 132 -4.34 1.56 6.99
C ILE A 132 -4.70 0.55 8.09
N ILE A 133 -5.97 0.18 8.17
CA ILE A 133 -6.44 -0.80 9.13
C ILE A 133 -5.80 -2.16 8.83
N GLY A 134 -5.34 -2.83 9.87
CA GLY A 134 -4.66 -4.12 9.77
C GLY A 134 -3.16 -4.03 9.51
N ASP A 135 -2.62 -2.82 9.38
CA ASP A 135 -1.18 -2.64 9.23
C ASP A 135 -0.48 -2.81 10.58
N SER A 136 0.17 -3.95 10.76
CA SER A 136 0.83 -4.30 12.02
C SER A 136 2.18 -3.60 12.20
N LYS A 137 2.78 -3.08 11.13
CA LYS A 137 4.10 -2.45 11.17
C LYS A 137 4.04 -0.92 11.26
N HIS A 138 3.17 -0.30 10.48
CA HIS A 138 3.08 1.15 10.36
C HIS A 138 1.76 1.72 10.88
N GLY A 139 0.84 0.86 11.26
CA GLY A 139 -0.52 1.24 11.60
C GLY A 139 -0.79 1.47 13.08
N ASP A 140 -2.06 1.58 13.40
CA ASP A 140 -2.58 1.77 14.75
C ASP A 140 -3.04 0.43 15.32
N LEU A 141 -2.27 -0.15 16.23
CA LEU A 141 -2.54 -1.48 16.78
C LEU A 141 -3.87 -1.55 17.55
N ARG A 142 -4.26 -0.47 18.23
CA ARG A 142 -5.56 -0.42 18.94
C ARG A 142 -6.72 -0.45 17.95
N GLN A 143 -6.66 0.32 16.89
CA GLN A 143 -7.66 0.31 15.83
C GLN A 143 -7.67 -1.03 15.08
N ASN A 144 -6.52 -1.63 14.85
CA ASN A 144 -6.43 -2.95 14.22
C ASN A 144 -7.12 -4.02 15.06
N ARG A 145 -6.89 -4.01 16.37
CA ARG A 145 -7.52 -4.95 17.30
C ARG A 145 -9.03 -4.76 17.35
N SER A 146 -9.50 -3.53 17.46
CA SER A 146 -10.91 -3.20 17.45
C SER A 146 -11.59 -3.64 16.14
N GLY A 147 -10.96 -3.37 15.00
CA GLY A 147 -11.47 -3.79 13.69
C GLY A 147 -11.56 -5.30 13.55
N ALA A 148 -10.59 -6.04 14.04
CA ALA A 148 -10.62 -7.50 14.04
C ALA A 148 -11.73 -8.06 14.93
N GLU A 149 -11.86 -7.54 16.15
CA GLU A 149 -12.85 -8.04 17.13
C GLU A 149 -14.29 -7.72 16.73
N HIS A 150 -14.55 -6.52 16.23
CA HIS A 150 -15.93 -6.05 16.00
C HIS A 150 -16.40 -6.19 14.57
N PHE A 151 -15.48 -6.20 13.58
CA PHE A 151 -15.87 -6.15 12.16
C PHE A 151 -15.18 -7.21 11.30
N GLY A 152 -14.38 -8.10 11.92
CA GLY A 152 -13.69 -9.16 11.18
C GLY A 152 -12.57 -8.67 10.27
N LEU A 153 -12.05 -7.46 10.48
CA LEU A 153 -10.96 -6.90 9.70
C LEU A 153 -9.61 -7.46 10.17
N GLN A 154 -9.33 -8.72 9.85
CA GLN A 154 -8.21 -9.47 10.41
C GLN A 154 -6.94 -9.44 9.55
N ARG A 155 -6.95 -8.72 8.44
CA ARG A 155 -5.80 -8.60 7.54
C ARG A 155 -5.52 -7.13 7.22
N LEU A 156 -4.41 -6.87 6.53
CA LEU A 156 -4.12 -5.55 5.99
C LEU A 156 -5.20 -5.18 4.97
N MET A 157 -5.92 -4.08 5.24
CA MET A 157 -7.00 -3.60 4.38
C MET A 157 -6.46 -2.75 3.24
N LEU A 158 -5.55 -3.34 2.47
CA LEU A 158 -4.93 -2.75 1.29
C LEU A 158 -5.02 -3.74 0.13
N HIS A 159 -5.64 -3.30 -0.96
CA HIS A 159 -5.92 -4.14 -2.12
C HIS A 159 -5.44 -3.48 -3.41
N ALA A 160 -4.59 -4.17 -4.16
CA ALA A 160 -4.19 -3.76 -5.50
C ALA A 160 -5.35 -4.04 -6.46
N SER A 161 -6.09 -3.01 -6.81
CA SER A 161 -7.37 -3.13 -7.54
C SER A 161 -7.20 -3.15 -9.05
N GLN A 162 -6.18 -2.45 -9.57
CA GLN A 162 -6.01 -2.28 -11.00
C GLN A 162 -4.57 -2.03 -11.39
N LEU A 163 -4.15 -2.64 -12.47
CA LEU A 163 -2.92 -2.32 -13.19
C LEU A 163 -3.28 -1.97 -14.63
N SER A 164 -2.75 -0.85 -15.12
CA SER A 164 -2.91 -0.43 -16.50
C SER A 164 -1.54 -0.40 -17.16
N LEU A 165 -1.38 -1.13 -18.25
CA LEU A 165 -0.11 -1.31 -18.94
C LEU A 165 -0.32 -1.41 -20.44
N THR A 166 0.79 -1.29 -21.18
CA THR A 166 0.82 -1.60 -22.61
C THR A 166 1.33 -3.01 -22.79
N HIS A 167 0.57 -3.85 -23.50
CA HIS A 167 0.98 -5.23 -23.78
C HIS A 167 2.26 -5.20 -24.64
N PRO A 168 3.33 -5.84 -24.18
CA PRO A 168 4.59 -5.87 -24.92
C PRO A 168 4.51 -6.68 -26.23
#